data_43342b99c3a84ace3d155c6be09be7e5
#
_entry.id   43342b99c3a84ace3d155c6be09be7e5
#
_cell.length_a   1.000
_cell.length_b   1.000
_cell.length_c   1.000
_cell.angle_alpha   90.00
_cell.angle_beta   90.00
_cell.angle_gamma   90.00
#
_symmetry.space_group_name_H-M   'P 1'
#
loop_
_entity.id
_entity.type
_entity.pdbx_description
1 polymer ?
#
loop_
_entity_poly.entity_id
_entity_poly.type
_entity_poly.pdbx_seq_one_letter_code
_entity_poly.pdbx_strand_id
1 'polypeptide(L)'
;MAQVAGSESAVSWSGTFGWILLPGTAVGVLLGWSEWLRRTGRRRRRWLPYSPLLFAAVLLPGLADPAHFLAGGIGGGALAVPVFGIAGGYAIAGTTRWKRIVCVALAVMPVPGWLIATLTQDSPVGPREVWVAVYFWSLMAVLDFAAAIPFRPSCR
;
A
#
# COMPACT_ATOMS: atom_id res chain seq x y z
N MET A 1 9.55 0.34 -13.12
CA MET A 1 8.88 1.65 -13.09
C MET A 1 9.55 2.63 -14.06
N ALA A 2 10.82 3.03 -13.89
CA ALA A 2 11.50 3.97 -14.80
C ALA A 2 11.43 3.58 -16.28
N GLN A 3 11.55 2.30 -16.59
CA GLN A 3 11.43 1.80 -17.98
C GLN A 3 9.98 1.85 -18.53
N VAL A 4 8.96 1.96 -17.67
CA VAL A 4 7.57 2.12 -18.10
C VAL A 4 7.23 3.60 -18.33
N ALA A 5 7.83 4.49 -17.54
CA ALA A 5 7.69 5.93 -17.68
C ALA A 5 8.51 6.54 -18.83
N GLY A 6 9.43 5.78 -19.43
CA GLY A 6 10.23 6.23 -20.58
C GLY A 6 11.12 7.44 -20.24
N SER A 7 11.21 8.39 -21.20
CA SER A 7 12.02 9.62 -21.07
C SER A 7 11.53 10.58 -19.99
N GLU A 8 10.30 10.44 -19.52
CA GLU A 8 9.69 11.24 -18.44
C GLU A 8 10.12 10.77 -17.04
N SER A 9 10.84 9.66 -16.96
CA SER A 9 11.30 9.09 -15.70
C SER A 9 12.49 9.88 -15.13
N ALA A 10 12.22 10.82 -14.26
CA ALA A 10 13.24 11.54 -13.51
C ALA A 10 13.29 11.07 -12.04
N VAL A 11 14.45 10.63 -11.58
CA VAL A 11 14.68 10.35 -10.16
C VAL A 11 15.11 11.65 -9.50
N SER A 12 14.23 12.21 -8.66
CA SER A 12 14.59 13.35 -7.81
C SER A 12 14.93 12.86 -6.40
N TRP A 13 16.02 13.38 -5.83
CA TRP A 13 16.42 13.02 -4.47
C TRP A 13 15.31 13.30 -3.45
N SER A 14 14.71 14.49 -3.50
CA SER A 14 13.62 14.88 -2.61
C SER A 14 12.36 14.03 -2.84
N GLY A 15 11.99 13.77 -4.09
CA GLY A 15 10.81 12.97 -4.42
C GLY A 15 10.96 11.52 -3.99
N THR A 16 12.07 10.88 -4.34
CA THR A 16 12.26 9.46 -4.05
C THR A 16 12.58 9.19 -2.58
N PHE A 17 13.55 9.91 -2.02
CA PHE A 17 13.99 9.65 -0.64
C PHE A 17 13.07 10.30 0.39
N GLY A 18 12.63 11.55 0.16
CA GLY A 18 11.77 12.26 1.10
C GLY A 18 10.34 11.71 1.14
N TRP A 19 9.70 11.59 -0.02
CA TRP A 19 8.27 11.30 -0.09
C TRP A 19 7.91 9.81 -0.20
N ILE A 20 8.86 8.95 -0.58
CA ILE A 20 8.60 7.51 -0.72
C ILE A 20 9.33 6.71 0.35
N LEU A 21 10.67 6.84 0.44
CA LEU A 21 11.46 6.02 1.36
C LEU A 21 11.24 6.38 2.82
N LEU A 22 11.11 7.66 3.15
CA LEU A 22 10.93 8.08 4.54
C LEU A 22 9.60 7.60 5.13
N PRO A 23 8.42 7.79 4.50
CA PRO A 23 7.18 7.19 4.96
C PRO A 23 7.24 5.66 5.01
N GLY A 24 7.87 5.01 4.01
CA GLY A 24 8.05 3.56 3.99
C GLY A 24 8.85 3.04 5.17
N THR A 25 9.96 3.71 5.49
CA THR A 25 10.78 3.39 6.65
C THR A 25 10.00 3.59 7.96
N ALA A 26 9.28 4.70 8.08
CA ALA A 26 8.45 4.98 9.26
C ALA A 26 7.38 3.90 9.46
N VAL A 27 6.69 3.50 8.40
CA VAL A 27 5.70 2.39 8.44
C VAL A 27 6.38 1.10 8.89
N GLY A 28 7.53 0.74 8.31
CA GLY A 28 8.29 -0.46 8.67
C GLY A 28 8.69 -0.48 10.16
N VAL A 29 9.20 0.64 10.67
CA VAL A 29 9.57 0.80 12.09
C VAL A 29 8.34 0.65 12.99
N LEU A 30 7.22 1.26 12.66
CA LEU A 30 5.98 1.18 13.45
C LEU A 30 5.40 -0.24 13.47
N LEU A 31 5.42 -0.94 12.35
CA LEU A 31 5.00 -2.33 12.28
C LEU A 31 5.95 -3.25 13.05
N GLY A 32 7.26 -3.05 12.95
CA GLY A 32 8.25 -3.75 13.75
C GLY A 32 8.09 -3.49 15.26
N TRP A 33 7.82 -2.24 15.64
CA TRP A 33 7.50 -1.89 17.02
C TRP A 33 6.21 -2.55 17.52
N SER A 34 5.20 -2.64 16.67
CA SER A 34 3.95 -3.37 16.96
C SER A 34 4.24 -4.85 17.30
N GLU A 35 5.13 -5.49 16.54
CA GLU A 35 5.54 -6.88 16.80
C GLU A 35 6.31 -7.01 18.12
N TRP A 36 7.22 -6.08 18.39
CA TRP A 36 7.95 -6.06 19.66
C TRP A 36 7.01 -5.91 20.87
N LEU A 37 6.02 -5.00 20.81
CA LEU A 37 5.00 -4.85 21.85
C LEU A 37 4.19 -6.14 22.03
N ARG A 38 3.87 -6.83 20.93
CA ARG A 38 3.17 -8.12 20.98
C ARG A 38 3.99 -9.20 21.70
N ARG A 39 5.29 -9.30 21.40
CA ARG A 39 6.19 -10.30 22.01
C ARG A 39 6.48 -10.01 23.47
N THR A 40 6.55 -8.76 23.84
CA THR A 40 6.84 -8.36 25.25
C THR A 40 5.59 -8.27 26.13
N GLY A 41 4.40 -8.59 25.59
CA GLY A 41 3.15 -8.55 26.35
C GLY A 41 2.72 -7.14 26.78
N ARG A 42 3.37 -6.10 26.25
CA ARG A 42 3.03 -4.71 26.58
C ARG A 42 1.72 -4.27 25.91
N ARG A 43 1.06 -3.29 26.53
CA ARG A 43 -0.24 -2.77 26.04
C ARG A 43 -0.09 -2.19 24.65
N ARG A 44 -0.82 -2.77 23.71
CA ARG A 44 -0.84 -2.38 22.31
C ARG A 44 -1.51 -1.05 22.11
N ARG A 45 -0.92 -0.17 21.32
CA ARG A 45 -1.52 1.11 20.95
C ARG A 45 -2.53 0.93 19.81
N ARG A 46 -3.74 1.47 19.95
CA ARG A 46 -4.87 1.30 19.02
C ARG A 46 -4.63 1.91 17.63
N TRP A 47 -3.68 2.81 17.49
CA TRP A 47 -3.38 3.49 16.23
C TRP A 47 -2.36 2.74 15.34
N LEU A 48 -1.60 1.81 15.89
CA LEU A 48 -0.58 1.04 15.15
C LEU A 48 -1.12 0.33 13.88
N PRO A 49 -2.34 -0.22 13.85
CA PRO A 49 -2.91 -0.79 12.62
C PRO A 49 -3.07 0.21 11.47
N TYR A 50 -3.12 1.49 11.77
CA TYR A 50 -3.29 2.56 10.79
C TYR A 50 -1.95 3.15 10.31
N SER A 51 -0.81 2.62 10.78
CA SER A 51 0.51 3.09 10.36
C SER A 51 0.72 3.09 8.83
N PRO A 52 0.15 2.17 8.02
CA PRO A 52 0.29 2.26 6.57
C PRO A 52 -0.29 3.53 5.95
N LEU A 53 -1.23 4.23 6.64
CA LEU A 53 -1.75 5.52 6.17
C LEU A 53 -0.67 6.61 6.07
N LEU A 54 0.50 6.42 6.68
CA LEU A 54 1.64 7.33 6.49
C LEU A 54 2.11 7.38 5.03
N PHE A 55 1.85 6.34 4.22
CA PHE A 55 2.09 6.43 2.78
C PHE A 55 1.26 7.51 2.10
N ALA A 56 0.09 7.86 2.64
CA ALA A 56 -0.71 8.98 2.15
C ALA A 56 -0.04 10.35 2.36
N ALA A 57 1.06 10.43 3.14
CA ALA A 57 1.84 11.66 3.28
C ALA A 57 2.44 12.13 1.94
N VAL A 58 2.59 11.23 0.96
CA VAL A 58 2.97 11.56 -0.43
C VAL A 58 1.97 12.55 -1.07
N LEU A 59 0.73 12.62 -0.57
CA LEU A 59 -0.29 13.55 -1.05
C LEU A 59 -0.08 15.01 -0.58
N LEU A 60 0.73 15.21 0.47
CA LEU A 60 0.91 16.55 1.06
C LEU A 60 1.40 17.62 0.05
N PRO A 61 2.38 17.34 -0.84
CA PRO A 61 2.76 18.28 -1.88
C PRO A 61 1.66 18.58 -2.88
N GLY A 62 0.79 17.59 -3.18
CA GLY A 62 -0.33 17.73 -4.12
C GLY A 62 -1.47 18.58 -3.58
N LEU A 63 -1.51 18.89 -2.29
CA LEU A 63 -2.50 19.81 -1.72
C LEU A 63 -2.30 21.25 -2.19
N ALA A 64 -1.10 21.61 -2.64
CA ALA A 64 -0.79 22.94 -3.19
C ALA A 64 -1.37 23.13 -4.60
N ASP A 65 -1.43 22.05 -5.41
CA ASP A 65 -2.02 22.06 -6.75
C ASP A 65 -2.75 20.72 -7.02
N PRO A 66 -3.98 20.60 -6.54
CA PRO A 66 -4.73 19.34 -6.61
C PRO A 66 -5.09 18.94 -8.05
N ALA A 67 -5.28 19.90 -8.95
CA ALA A 67 -5.65 19.61 -10.32
C ALA A 67 -4.52 18.95 -11.11
N HIS A 68 -3.31 19.48 -10.97
CA HIS A 68 -2.11 18.92 -11.60
C HIS A 68 -1.76 17.55 -11.01
N PHE A 69 -1.93 17.39 -9.70
CA PHE A 69 -1.64 16.15 -8.99
C PHE A 69 -2.59 14.99 -9.38
N LEU A 70 -3.89 15.29 -9.54
CA LEU A 70 -4.88 14.31 -9.99
C LEU A 70 -4.70 13.96 -11.48
N ALA A 71 -4.35 14.94 -12.31
CA ALA A 71 -4.05 14.71 -13.73
C ALA A 71 -2.84 13.78 -13.92
N GLY A 72 -1.85 13.84 -13.02
CA GLY A 72 -0.68 12.94 -13.01
C GLY A 72 -0.97 11.51 -12.52
N GLY A 73 -2.20 11.18 -12.13
CA GLY A 73 -2.60 9.84 -11.68
C GLY A 73 -2.01 9.38 -10.34
N ILE A 74 -1.23 10.22 -9.66
CA ILE A 74 -0.51 9.86 -8.43
C ILE A 74 -1.47 9.76 -7.23
N GLY A 75 -2.53 10.56 -7.22
CA GLY A 75 -3.42 10.68 -6.05
C GLY A 75 -4.17 9.40 -5.69
N GLY A 76 -4.66 8.66 -6.69
CA GLY A 76 -5.42 7.42 -6.46
C GLY A 76 -4.58 6.31 -5.82
N GLY A 77 -3.37 6.08 -6.32
CA GLY A 77 -2.47 5.04 -5.81
C GLY A 77 -1.99 5.31 -4.39
N ALA A 78 -1.72 6.57 -4.04
CA ALA A 78 -1.21 6.95 -2.73
C ALA A 78 -2.22 6.69 -1.59
N LEU A 79 -3.52 6.72 -1.86
CA LEU A 79 -4.57 6.34 -0.91
C LEU A 79 -4.93 4.85 -1.02
N ALA A 80 -5.01 4.33 -2.23
CA ALA A 80 -5.43 2.95 -2.48
C ALA A 80 -4.49 1.93 -1.84
N VAL A 81 -3.16 2.09 -2.00
CA VAL A 81 -2.16 1.17 -1.48
C VAL A 81 -2.26 0.99 0.05
N PRO A 82 -2.25 2.05 0.89
CA PRO A 82 -2.39 1.88 2.33
C PRO A 82 -3.75 1.33 2.74
N VAL A 83 -4.83 1.71 2.07
CA VAL A 83 -6.18 1.20 2.38
C VAL A 83 -6.28 -0.29 2.07
N PHE A 84 -5.81 -0.73 0.92
CA PHE A 84 -5.79 -2.15 0.55
C PHE A 84 -4.83 -2.94 1.46
N GLY A 85 -3.65 -2.41 1.80
CA GLY A 85 -2.74 -3.03 2.74
C GLY A 85 -3.34 -3.22 4.14
N ILE A 86 -4.04 -2.23 4.68
CA ILE A 86 -4.74 -2.36 5.97
C ILE A 86 -5.87 -3.39 5.86
N ALA A 87 -6.64 -3.36 4.76
CA ALA A 87 -7.71 -4.32 4.52
C ALA A 87 -7.16 -5.74 4.41
N GLY A 88 -6.08 -5.97 3.65
CA GLY A 88 -5.39 -7.25 3.54
C GLY A 88 -4.86 -7.74 4.89
N GLY A 89 -4.24 -6.86 5.67
CA GLY A 89 -3.79 -7.17 7.02
C GLY A 89 -4.93 -7.61 7.95
N TYR A 90 -6.07 -6.91 7.91
CA TYR A 90 -7.25 -7.31 8.69
C TYR A 90 -7.90 -8.59 8.14
N ALA A 91 -7.90 -8.79 6.83
CA ALA A 91 -8.39 -10.03 6.19
C ALA A 91 -7.63 -11.26 6.69
N ILE A 92 -6.31 -11.14 6.90
CA ILE A 92 -5.44 -12.22 7.36
C ILE A 92 -5.64 -12.49 8.87
N ALA A 93 -5.63 -11.45 9.70
CA ALA A 93 -5.53 -11.59 11.16
C ALA A 93 -6.73 -11.01 11.95
N GLY A 94 -7.75 -10.49 11.27
CA GLY A 94 -8.94 -9.93 11.91
C GLY A 94 -9.83 -10.99 12.55
N THR A 95 -10.49 -10.62 13.63
CA THR A 95 -11.32 -11.54 14.45
C THR A 95 -12.80 -11.54 14.04
N THR A 96 -13.32 -10.44 13.50
CA THR A 96 -14.74 -10.31 13.17
C THR A 96 -15.03 -10.81 11.76
N ARG A 97 -15.84 -11.87 11.63
CA ARG A 97 -16.13 -12.55 10.36
C ARG A 97 -16.63 -11.61 9.25
N TRP A 98 -17.62 -10.77 9.54
CA TRP A 98 -18.18 -9.84 8.55
C TRP A 98 -17.15 -8.82 8.05
N LYS A 99 -16.44 -8.18 8.98
CA LYS A 99 -15.38 -7.22 8.63
C LYS A 99 -14.26 -7.89 7.81
N ARG A 100 -13.95 -9.14 8.14
CA ARG A 100 -12.95 -9.91 7.40
C ARG A 100 -13.38 -10.16 5.95
N ILE A 101 -14.65 -10.50 5.70
CA ILE A 101 -15.18 -10.69 4.33
C ILE A 101 -15.07 -9.39 3.53
N VAL A 102 -15.50 -8.26 4.10
CA VAL A 102 -15.38 -6.94 3.45
C VAL A 102 -13.91 -6.59 3.17
N CYS A 103 -13.02 -6.86 4.12
CA CYS A 103 -11.58 -6.59 3.97
C CYS A 103 -10.93 -7.50 2.91
N VAL A 104 -11.35 -8.76 2.77
CA VAL A 104 -10.91 -9.65 1.67
C VAL A 104 -11.36 -9.08 0.33
N ALA A 105 -12.63 -8.68 0.21
CA ALA A 105 -13.14 -8.08 -1.01
C ALA A 105 -12.36 -6.82 -1.40
N LEU A 106 -12.07 -5.93 -0.43
CA LEU A 106 -11.25 -4.75 -0.67
C LEU A 106 -9.81 -5.11 -1.06
N ALA A 107 -9.16 -6.04 -0.38
CA ALA A 107 -7.78 -6.43 -0.67
C ALA A 107 -7.61 -7.04 -2.07
N VAL A 108 -8.65 -7.69 -2.58
CA VAL A 108 -8.67 -8.30 -3.92
C VAL A 108 -9.06 -7.29 -5.02
N MET A 109 -9.72 -6.18 -4.66
CA MET A 109 -10.21 -5.18 -5.63
C MET A 109 -9.17 -4.65 -6.64
N PRO A 110 -7.88 -4.48 -6.30
CA PRO A 110 -6.89 -4.09 -7.29
C PRO A 110 -6.76 -5.07 -8.48
N VAL A 111 -7.08 -6.37 -8.30
CA VAL A 111 -6.99 -7.38 -9.38
C VAL A 111 -7.96 -7.07 -10.53
N PRO A 112 -9.30 -7.01 -10.28
CA PRO A 112 -10.22 -6.65 -11.34
C PRO A 112 -9.99 -5.22 -11.85
N GLY A 113 -9.55 -4.29 -11.00
CA GLY A 113 -9.20 -2.94 -11.43
C GLY A 113 -8.08 -2.92 -12.47
N TRP A 114 -7.02 -3.68 -12.24
CA TRP A 114 -5.93 -3.83 -13.21
C TRP A 114 -6.40 -4.53 -14.49
N LEU A 115 -7.18 -5.61 -14.36
CA LEU A 115 -7.72 -6.34 -15.51
C LEU A 115 -8.59 -5.44 -16.38
N ILE A 116 -9.49 -4.67 -15.78
CA ILE A 116 -10.34 -3.72 -16.52
C ILE A 116 -9.46 -2.68 -17.21
N ALA A 117 -8.48 -2.11 -16.52
CA ALA A 117 -7.59 -1.12 -17.09
C ALA A 117 -6.81 -1.66 -18.30
N THR A 118 -6.35 -2.93 -18.25
CA THR A 118 -5.65 -3.57 -19.39
C THR A 118 -6.59 -3.90 -20.55
N LEU A 119 -7.85 -4.27 -20.28
CA LEU A 119 -8.83 -4.55 -21.32
C LEU A 119 -9.37 -3.29 -22.03
N THR A 120 -9.27 -2.12 -21.38
CA THR A 120 -9.68 -0.84 -21.96
C THR A 120 -8.57 -0.11 -22.71
N GLN A 121 -7.33 -0.61 -22.63
CA GLN A 121 -6.21 -0.09 -23.40
C GLN A 121 -6.15 -0.79 -24.76
N ASP A 122 -6.04 -0.02 -25.84
CA ASP A 122 -5.91 -0.53 -27.23
C ASP A 122 -4.56 -1.22 -27.49
N SER A 123 -3.67 -1.27 -26.51
CA SER A 123 -2.35 -1.90 -26.61
C SER A 123 -2.41 -3.36 -26.13
N PRO A 124 -1.86 -4.31 -26.88
CA PRO A 124 -1.78 -5.70 -26.43
C PRO A 124 -0.95 -5.81 -25.15
N VAL A 125 -1.45 -6.61 -24.19
CA VAL A 125 -0.74 -6.89 -22.95
C VAL A 125 0.56 -7.65 -23.26
N GLY A 126 1.69 -6.98 -23.12
CA GLY A 126 3.01 -7.57 -23.37
C GLY A 126 3.61 -8.23 -22.12
N PRO A 127 4.72 -8.97 -22.28
CA PRO A 127 5.42 -9.58 -21.14
C PRO A 127 5.87 -8.58 -20.07
N ARG A 128 6.07 -7.33 -20.46
CA ARG A 128 6.51 -6.24 -19.58
C ARG A 128 5.40 -5.82 -18.61
N GLU A 129 4.18 -5.68 -19.10
CA GLU A 129 3.00 -5.32 -18.31
C GLU A 129 2.68 -6.44 -17.30
N VAL A 130 2.78 -7.69 -17.73
CA VAL A 130 2.62 -8.87 -16.85
C VAL A 130 3.68 -8.86 -15.75
N TRP A 131 4.95 -8.59 -16.10
CA TRP A 131 6.02 -8.54 -15.10
C TRP A 131 5.80 -7.43 -14.07
N VAL A 132 5.38 -6.23 -14.51
CA VAL A 132 5.04 -5.11 -13.61
C VAL A 132 3.87 -5.47 -12.69
N ALA A 133 2.85 -6.15 -13.22
CA ALA A 133 1.72 -6.62 -12.42
C ALA A 133 2.17 -7.62 -11.34
N VAL A 134 2.94 -8.64 -11.70
CA VAL A 134 3.46 -9.64 -10.75
C VAL A 134 4.30 -8.97 -9.65
N TYR A 135 5.16 -8.01 -10.03
CA TYR A 135 5.96 -7.26 -9.08
C TYR A 135 5.08 -6.42 -8.13
N PHE A 136 4.08 -5.72 -8.66
CA PHE A 136 3.14 -4.95 -7.85
C PHE A 136 2.38 -5.84 -6.85
N TRP A 137 1.87 -7.00 -7.31
CA TRP A 137 1.16 -7.95 -6.46
C TRP A 137 2.04 -8.53 -5.36
N SER A 138 3.29 -8.82 -5.66
CA SER A 138 4.24 -9.30 -4.64
C SER A 138 4.48 -8.28 -3.55
N LEU A 139 4.63 -7.00 -3.91
CA LEU A 139 4.78 -5.91 -2.94
C LEU A 139 3.51 -5.71 -2.10
N MET A 140 2.33 -5.78 -2.72
CA MET A 140 1.06 -5.70 -2.00
C MET A 140 0.91 -6.85 -1.00
N ALA A 141 1.24 -8.08 -1.40
CA ALA A 141 1.22 -9.24 -0.50
C ALA A 141 2.15 -9.04 0.71
N VAL A 142 3.37 -8.54 0.49
CA VAL A 142 4.30 -8.22 1.60
C VAL A 142 3.71 -7.17 2.53
N LEU A 143 3.08 -6.11 1.98
CA LEU A 143 2.42 -5.09 2.78
C LEU A 143 1.25 -5.65 3.60
N ASP A 144 0.44 -6.53 3.00
CA ASP A 144 -0.69 -7.19 3.66
C ASP A 144 -0.22 -8.05 4.84
N PHE A 145 0.84 -8.85 4.64
CA PHE A 145 1.44 -9.65 5.72
C PHE A 145 2.02 -8.79 6.83
N ALA A 146 2.71 -7.70 6.48
CA ALA A 146 3.24 -6.75 7.45
C ALA A 146 2.13 -6.02 8.21
N ALA A 147 1.09 -5.56 7.51
CA ALA A 147 -0.09 -4.93 8.10
C ALA A 147 -0.95 -5.88 8.95
N ALA A 148 -0.81 -7.21 8.78
CA ALA A 148 -1.48 -8.19 9.63
C ALA A 148 -0.90 -8.25 11.05
N ILE A 149 0.37 -7.85 11.25
CA ILE A 149 1.06 -7.92 12.54
C ILE A 149 0.26 -7.24 13.67
N PRO A 150 -0.19 -5.99 13.49
CA PRO A 150 -0.98 -5.34 14.52
C PRO A 150 -2.35 -5.98 14.79
N PHE A 151 -2.89 -6.83 13.99
CA PHE A 151 -4.19 -7.49 14.22
C PHE A 151 -4.07 -8.85 14.90
N ARG A 152 -2.87 -9.45 14.94
CA ARG A 152 -2.65 -10.74 15.61
C ARG A 152 -2.85 -10.63 17.12
N PRO A 153 -3.43 -11.65 17.78
CA PRO A 153 -3.57 -11.66 19.24
C PRO A 153 -2.18 -11.63 19.91
N SER A 154 -2.11 -11.01 21.10
CA SER A 154 -0.89 -11.07 21.93
C SER A 154 -0.66 -12.49 22.40
N CYS A 155 0.58 -12.96 22.34
CA CYS A 155 0.98 -14.21 23.00
C CYS A 155 0.86 -13.97 24.53
N ARG A 156 -0.09 -14.67 25.17
CA ARG A 156 -0.13 -14.81 26.63
C ARG A 156 0.72 -15.97 27.03
#